data_5df77085f0a88eb639c2910f7c84eeee
#
_entry.id   5df77085f0a88eb639c2910f7c84eeee
#
_cell.length_a   1.000
_cell.length_b   1.000
_cell.length_c   1.000
_cell.angle_alpha   90.00
_cell.angle_beta   90.00
_cell.angle_gamma   90.00
#
_symmetry.space_group_name_H-M   'P 1'
#
loop_
_entity.id
_entity.type
_entity.pdbx_description
1 polymer ?
#
loop_
_entity_poly.entity_id
_entity_poly.type
_entity_poly.pdbx_seq_one_letter_code
_entity_poly.pdbx_strand_id
1 'polypeptide(L)'
;MQRQTAAGFTALNIVLPVPPGWAAVPDPNVPDAFAVIADRVGGDGLYTSNAALQVYKLVGDFDPREAISHGFIDSQQQVAWRSTDGSMADFYGMPSSIIEGTYRENNLTLNTSRRHVIATSGADRYLVTLSVTTSAQVTVASGNATDAIVNGFKISAPGAPAAAPAPAAVPAPAAAPAPAAVPAPVAPAPAAPMVPAPAAVAPHAAGAVPLTASIPGLGR
;
A
#
# COMPACT_ATOMS: atom_id res chain seq x y z
N MET A 1 -4.56 23.18 6.46
CA MET A 1 -4.03 22.14 7.34
C MET A 1 -2.85 22.68 8.14
N GLN A 2 -2.73 22.31 9.41
CA GLN A 2 -1.62 22.71 10.29
C GLN A 2 -0.87 21.46 10.72
N ARG A 3 0.42 21.37 10.36
CA ARG A 3 1.29 20.26 10.74
C ARG A 3 1.41 20.17 12.28
N GLN A 4 1.42 18.96 12.79
CA GLN A 4 1.67 18.65 14.19
C GLN A 4 3.02 17.95 14.32
N THR A 5 3.68 18.15 15.46
CA THR A 5 4.91 17.48 15.83
C THR A 5 4.66 16.59 17.03
N ALA A 6 5.43 15.53 17.20
CA ALA A 6 5.25 14.59 18.32
C ALA A 6 5.51 15.24 19.68
N ALA A 7 6.41 16.22 19.72
CA ALA A 7 6.76 16.92 20.97
C ALA A 7 5.55 17.72 21.50
N GLY A 8 5.05 17.35 22.68
CA GLY A 8 3.92 18.01 23.33
C GLY A 8 2.55 17.73 22.73
N PHE A 9 2.44 16.81 21.78
CA PHE A 9 1.16 16.44 21.16
C PHE A 9 0.36 15.52 22.10
N THR A 10 -0.81 15.97 22.51
CA THR A 10 -1.69 15.25 23.44
C THR A 10 -3.11 15.06 22.91
N ALA A 11 -3.38 15.54 21.69
CA ALA A 11 -4.72 15.53 21.13
C ALA A 11 -5.22 14.12 20.76
N LEU A 12 -4.33 13.21 20.40
CA LEU A 12 -4.64 11.82 20.07
C LEU A 12 -3.62 10.89 20.71
N ASN A 13 -4.07 9.70 21.09
CA ASN A 13 -3.19 8.58 21.38
C ASN A 13 -2.91 7.83 20.09
N ILE A 14 -1.67 7.82 19.65
CA ILE A 14 -1.25 7.16 18.42
C ILE A 14 -0.22 6.09 18.78
N VAL A 15 -0.50 4.85 18.39
CA VAL A 15 0.41 3.72 18.57
C VAL A 15 0.97 3.32 17.22
N LEU A 16 2.27 3.49 17.05
CA LEU A 16 3.03 3.01 15.91
C LEU A 16 3.89 1.83 16.39
N PRO A 17 3.57 0.59 16.04
CA PRO A 17 4.37 -0.57 16.43
C PRO A 17 5.80 -0.47 15.88
N VAL A 18 6.77 -0.92 16.66
CA VAL A 18 8.17 -1.00 16.26
C VAL A 18 8.58 -2.48 16.23
N PRO A 19 8.59 -3.13 15.06
CA PRO A 19 8.97 -4.54 14.95
C PRO A 19 10.44 -4.78 15.33
N PRO A 20 10.82 -6.04 15.64
CA PRO A 20 12.22 -6.39 15.82
C PRO A 20 13.07 -5.98 14.60
N GLY A 21 14.24 -5.40 14.85
CA GLY A 21 15.15 -4.88 13.82
C GLY A 21 14.81 -3.48 13.33
N TRP A 22 13.65 -2.93 13.68
CA TRP A 22 13.27 -1.56 13.38
C TRP A 22 13.55 -0.64 14.57
N ALA A 23 13.82 0.64 14.30
CA ALA A 23 14.04 1.64 15.33
C ALA A 23 13.51 2.99 14.90
N ALA A 24 13.16 3.83 15.90
CA ALA A 24 12.82 5.22 15.64
C ALA A 24 14.02 5.96 15.00
N VAL A 25 13.70 6.86 14.07
CA VAL A 25 14.64 7.78 13.47
C VAL A 25 14.58 9.08 14.30
N PRO A 26 15.65 9.43 15.04
CA PRO A 26 15.61 10.54 15.99
C PRO A 26 15.36 11.91 15.35
N ASP A 27 15.89 12.12 14.16
CA ASP A 27 15.72 13.34 13.37
C ASP A 27 15.38 12.94 11.93
N PRO A 28 14.10 12.62 11.67
CA PRO A 28 13.71 12.13 10.38
C PRO A 28 13.84 13.22 9.31
N ASN A 29 14.72 13.03 8.35
CA ASN A 29 14.84 13.88 7.16
C ASN A 29 13.69 13.59 6.16
N VAL A 30 12.48 13.49 6.69
CA VAL A 30 11.24 13.29 5.94
C VAL A 30 10.38 14.52 6.12
N PRO A 31 10.01 15.21 5.04
CA PRO A 31 9.14 16.39 5.14
C PRO A 31 7.87 16.05 5.93
N ASP A 32 7.54 16.93 6.86
CA ASP A 32 6.31 16.88 7.66
C ASP A 32 6.11 15.62 8.53
N ALA A 33 7.17 14.83 8.77
CA ALA A 33 7.05 13.65 9.61
C ALA A 33 6.70 14.03 11.08
N PHE A 34 5.72 13.31 11.62
CA PHE A 34 5.39 13.29 13.04
C PHE A 34 6.28 12.28 13.77
N ALA A 35 6.46 11.10 13.17
CA ALA A 35 7.39 10.06 13.62
C ALA A 35 7.82 9.22 12.42
N VAL A 36 9.02 8.69 12.46
CA VAL A 36 9.53 7.72 11.50
C VAL A 36 10.20 6.58 12.24
N ILE A 37 9.91 5.34 11.81
CA ILE A 37 10.68 4.16 12.18
C ILE A 37 11.28 3.55 10.91
N ALA A 38 12.45 2.96 11.01
CA ALA A 38 13.16 2.38 9.88
C ALA A 38 13.79 1.03 10.26
N ASP A 39 13.84 0.14 9.28
CA ASP A 39 14.54 -1.13 9.40
C ASP A 39 16.05 -0.86 9.49
N ARG A 40 16.68 -1.36 10.56
CA ARG A 40 18.11 -1.19 10.82
C ARG A 40 18.94 -2.41 10.48
N VAL A 41 18.30 -3.51 10.20
CA VAL A 41 18.93 -4.83 10.01
C VAL A 41 18.70 -5.35 8.59
N GLY A 42 17.49 -5.18 8.08
CA GLY A 42 17.10 -5.58 6.72
C GLY A 42 17.41 -4.48 5.70
N GLY A 43 17.27 -4.83 4.44
CA GLY A 43 17.43 -3.90 3.32
C GLY A 43 18.22 -4.55 2.18
N ASP A 44 18.22 -3.88 1.04
CA ASP A 44 18.97 -4.28 -0.17
C ASP A 44 20.24 -3.42 -0.40
N GLY A 45 20.57 -2.58 0.56
CA GLY A 45 21.66 -1.62 0.47
C GLY A 45 21.36 -0.38 -0.38
N LEU A 46 20.21 -0.35 -1.05
CA LEU A 46 19.79 0.75 -1.93
C LEU A 46 18.64 1.57 -1.31
N TYR A 47 17.77 0.90 -0.54
CA TYR A 47 16.63 1.52 0.12
C TYR A 47 16.45 0.96 1.54
N THR A 48 16.20 1.84 2.49
CA THR A 48 15.87 1.48 3.87
C THR A 48 14.36 1.46 4.03
N SER A 49 13.79 0.27 4.28
CA SER A 49 12.36 0.13 4.59
C SER A 49 11.98 0.99 5.78
N ASN A 50 10.88 1.72 5.68
CA ASN A 50 10.47 2.66 6.71
C ASN A 50 8.96 2.77 6.84
N ALA A 51 8.52 3.27 7.99
CA ALA A 51 7.16 3.72 8.20
C ALA A 51 7.18 5.16 8.71
N ALA A 52 6.54 6.04 7.96
CA ALA A 52 6.43 7.46 8.27
C ALA A 52 5.00 7.80 8.69
N LEU A 53 4.88 8.49 9.80
CA LEU A 53 3.63 9.02 10.33
C LEU A 53 3.60 10.54 10.15
N GLN A 54 2.50 11.05 9.62
CA GLN A 54 2.23 12.48 9.50
C GLN A 54 0.92 12.79 10.20
N VAL A 55 0.85 13.94 10.87
CA VAL A 55 -0.35 14.40 11.57
C VAL A 55 -0.59 15.88 11.27
N TYR A 56 -1.79 16.17 10.77
CA TYR A 56 -2.20 17.54 10.47
C TYR A 56 -3.52 17.85 11.17
N LYS A 57 -3.60 18.98 11.87
CA LYS A 57 -4.87 19.53 12.31
C LYS A 57 -5.58 20.14 11.09
N LEU A 58 -6.80 19.71 10.88
CA LEU A 58 -7.66 20.22 9.80
C LEU A 58 -8.36 21.50 10.27
N VAL A 59 -8.43 22.50 9.41
CA VAL A 59 -9.03 23.80 9.69
C VAL A 59 -10.03 24.12 8.59
N GLY A 60 -11.22 24.57 8.96
CA GLY A 60 -12.33 24.89 8.06
C GLY A 60 -13.32 23.73 7.91
N ASP A 61 -14.36 23.98 7.15
CA ASP A 61 -15.38 22.98 6.85
C ASP A 61 -14.92 22.10 5.68
N PHE A 62 -15.09 20.81 5.84
CA PHE A 62 -14.79 19.81 4.82
C PHE A 62 -15.60 18.54 5.06
N ASP A 63 -15.89 17.82 3.99
CA ASP A 63 -16.41 16.46 4.09
C ASP A 63 -15.24 15.49 4.38
N PRO A 64 -15.29 14.76 5.51
CA PRO A 64 -14.23 13.80 5.85
C PRO A 64 -14.00 12.72 4.77
N ARG A 65 -15.06 12.24 4.12
CA ARG A 65 -14.95 11.21 3.08
C ARG A 65 -14.31 11.76 1.81
N GLU A 66 -14.65 12.99 1.44
CA GLU A 66 -13.99 13.67 0.34
C GLU A 66 -12.50 13.92 0.67
N ALA A 67 -12.21 14.41 1.86
CA ALA A 67 -10.83 14.68 2.28
C ALA A 67 -9.93 13.43 2.24
N ILE A 68 -10.42 12.27 2.68
CA ILE A 68 -9.63 11.03 2.63
C ILE A 68 -9.51 10.45 1.21
N SER A 69 -10.42 10.76 0.28
CA SER A 69 -10.32 10.34 -1.11
C SER A 69 -9.10 10.95 -1.83
N HIS A 70 -8.66 12.12 -1.41
CA HIS A 70 -7.44 12.76 -1.92
C HIS A 70 -6.19 11.89 -1.70
N GLY A 71 -6.14 11.09 -0.65
CA GLY A 71 -5.04 10.15 -0.43
C GLY A 71 -4.87 9.13 -1.56
N PHE A 72 -5.96 8.68 -2.16
CA PHE A 72 -5.93 7.84 -3.36
C PHE A 72 -5.36 8.59 -4.56
N ILE A 73 -5.83 9.81 -4.78
CA ILE A 73 -5.40 10.65 -5.91
C ILE A 73 -3.91 10.94 -5.80
N ASP A 74 -3.44 11.39 -4.65
CA ASP A 74 -2.03 11.73 -4.43
C ASP A 74 -1.12 10.51 -4.59
N SER A 75 -1.56 9.33 -4.15
CA SER A 75 -0.80 8.10 -4.34
C SER A 75 -0.70 7.71 -5.82
N GLN A 76 -1.79 7.87 -6.58
CA GLN A 76 -1.82 7.55 -8.01
C GLN A 76 -0.98 8.51 -8.87
N GLN A 77 -0.61 9.68 -8.35
CA GLN A 77 0.29 10.63 -9.01
C GLN A 77 1.77 10.24 -8.91
N GLN A 78 2.11 9.22 -8.10
CA GLN A 78 3.49 8.72 -8.03
C GLN A 78 3.94 8.14 -9.38
N VAL A 79 5.23 8.30 -9.67
CA VAL A 79 5.81 7.83 -10.95
C VAL A 79 5.61 6.33 -11.13
N ALA A 80 5.00 5.93 -12.24
CA ALA A 80 4.69 4.54 -12.59
C ALA A 80 3.87 3.82 -11.52
N TRP A 81 2.94 4.52 -10.88
CA TRP A 81 2.02 3.93 -9.91
C TRP A 81 1.27 2.73 -10.47
N ARG A 82 1.22 1.66 -9.68
CA ARG A 82 0.37 0.49 -9.91
C ARG A 82 -0.31 0.13 -8.60
N SER A 83 -1.62 0.32 -8.55
CA SER A 83 -2.40 -0.08 -7.39
C SER A 83 -2.47 -1.59 -7.30
N THR A 84 -2.30 -2.13 -6.10
CA THR A 84 -2.47 -3.56 -5.78
C THR A 84 -3.73 -3.81 -4.96
N ASP A 85 -4.06 -2.89 -4.05
CA ASP A 85 -5.28 -2.95 -3.24
C ASP A 85 -5.72 -1.53 -2.82
N GLY A 86 -6.94 -1.41 -2.32
CA GLY A 86 -7.46 -0.16 -1.79
C GLY A 86 -8.85 -0.31 -1.16
N SER A 87 -9.10 0.46 -0.11
CA SER A 87 -10.37 0.46 0.61
C SER A 87 -10.67 1.82 1.20
N MET A 88 -11.96 2.16 1.29
CA MET A 88 -12.49 3.35 1.98
C MET A 88 -13.25 2.95 3.26
N ALA A 89 -12.99 1.76 3.80
CA ALA A 89 -13.61 1.30 5.03
C ALA A 89 -13.14 2.10 6.23
N ASP A 90 -14.03 2.33 7.19
CA ASP A 90 -13.72 3.03 8.42
C ASP A 90 -12.64 2.27 9.22
N PHE A 91 -11.76 3.01 9.87
CA PHE A 91 -10.71 2.51 10.74
C PHE A 91 -11.07 2.79 12.20
N TYR A 92 -11.46 1.76 12.96
CA TYR A 92 -11.98 1.90 14.32
C TYR A 92 -13.13 2.92 14.44
N GLY A 93 -14.04 2.93 13.45
CA GLY A 93 -15.18 3.84 13.40
C GLY A 93 -14.82 5.27 12.96
N MET A 94 -13.59 5.53 12.54
CA MET A 94 -13.15 6.81 11.97
C MET A 94 -13.13 6.73 10.45
N PRO A 95 -13.55 7.80 9.73
CA PRO A 95 -13.41 7.86 8.28
C PRO A 95 -11.97 7.59 7.87
N SER A 96 -11.78 6.62 6.97
CA SER A 96 -10.43 6.23 6.57
C SER A 96 -10.36 5.74 5.14
N SER A 97 -9.15 5.80 4.58
CA SER A 97 -8.80 5.11 3.35
C SER A 97 -7.47 4.38 3.52
N ILE A 98 -7.31 3.27 2.83
CA ILE A 98 -6.03 2.61 2.63
C ILE A 98 -5.83 2.41 1.15
N ILE A 99 -4.63 2.66 0.65
CA ILE A 99 -4.24 2.35 -0.71
C ILE A 99 -2.87 1.68 -0.70
N GLU A 100 -2.77 0.61 -1.45
CA GLU A 100 -1.55 -0.16 -1.61
C GLU A 100 -1.13 -0.20 -3.07
N GLY A 101 0.15 -0.20 -3.30
CA GLY A 101 0.66 -0.22 -4.66
C GLY A 101 2.17 -0.13 -4.73
N THR A 102 2.64 -0.09 -5.97
CA THR A 102 4.05 0.11 -6.30
C THR A 102 4.23 1.40 -7.06
N TYR A 103 5.38 2.02 -6.89
CA TYR A 103 5.80 3.19 -7.67
C TYR A 103 7.31 3.16 -7.91
N ARG A 104 7.80 4.07 -8.74
CA ARG A 104 9.23 4.19 -9.01
C ARG A 104 9.80 5.47 -8.42
N GLU A 105 10.93 5.33 -7.73
CA GLU A 105 11.72 6.43 -7.19
C GLU A 105 13.20 6.09 -7.32
N ASN A 106 14.01 7.02 -7.85
CA ASN A 106 15.47 6.86 -8.02
C ASN A 106 15.87 5.51 -8.68
N ASN A 107 15.15 5.11 -9.72
CA ASN A 107 15.29 3.83 -10.43
C ASN A 107 14.94 2.57 -9.61
N LEU A 108 14.46 2.72 -8.39
CA LEU A 108 13.95 1.61 -7.58
C LEU A 108 12.45 1.45 -7.80
N THR A 109 11.97 0.22 -7.68
CA THR A 109 10.56 -0.07 -7.51
C THR A 109 10.30 -0.23 -6.02
N LEU A 110 9.40 0.59 -5.50
CA LEU A 110 9.01 0.61 -4.09
C LEU A 110 7.58 0.10 -3.95
N ASN A 111 7.32 -0.69 -2.91
CA ASN A 111 5.98 -1.04 -2.46
C ASN A 111 5.58 -0.12 -1.32
N THR A 112 4.35 0.34 -1.32
CA THR A 112 3.84 1.18 -0.25
C THR A 112 2.41 0.81 0.13
N SER A 113 2.12 0.87 1.44
CA SER A 113 0.78 0.88 2.01
C SER A 113 0.58 2.23 2.68
N ARG A 114 -0.45 2.97 2.27
CA ARG A 114 -0.77 4.29 2.82
C ARG A 114 -2.17 4.30 3.39
N ARG A 115 -2.25 4.57 4.69
CA ARG A 115 -3.52 4.74 5.39
C ARG A 115 -3.72 6.19 5.79
N HIS A 116 -4.86 6.75 5.42
CA HIS A 116 -5.31 8.07 5.83
C HIS A 116 -6.51 7.92 6.76
N VAL A 117 -6.48 8.59 7.91
CA VAL A 117 -7.56 8.53 8.90
C VAL A 117 -7.91 9.93 9.34
N ILE A 118 -9.20 10.27 9.41
CA ILE A 118 -9.67 11.50 10.04
C ILE A 118 -10.13 11.17 11.45
N ALA A 119 -9.28 11.50 12.41
CA ALA A 119 -9.54 11.33 13.84
C ALA A 119 -10.09 12.62 14.46
N THR A 120 -11.03 12.48 15.40
CA THR A 120 -11.64 13.60 16.12
C THR A 120 -11.17 13.60 17.57
N SER A 121 -10.81 14.78 18.08
CA SER A 121 -10.48 14.99 19.48
C SER A 121 -11.14 16.30 19.96
N GLY A 122 -12.20 16.17 20.78
CA GLY A 122 -13.06 17.30 21.10
C GLY A 122 -13.69 17.91 19.87
N ALA A 123 -13.50 19.21 19.67
CA ALA A 123 -13.97 19.92 18.47
C ALA A 123 -12.99 19.88 17.30
N ASP A 124 -11.79 19.38 17.51
CA ASP A 124 -10.73 19.37 16.53
C ASP A 124 -10.71 18.08 15.70
N ARG A 125 -10.32 18.19 14.43
CA ARG A 125 -10.16 17.08 13.52
C ARG A 125 -8.71 17.01 13.03
N TYR A 126 -8.19 15.80 12.91
CA TYR A 126 -6.82 15.54 12.52
C TYR A 126 -6.78 14.54 11.37
N LEU A 127 -6.05 14.87 10.33
CA LEU A 127 -5.64 13.90 9.32
C LEU A 127 -4.37 13.22 9.82
N VAL A 128 -4.46 11.92 10.00
CA VAL A 128 -3.33 11.06 10.36
C VAL A 128 -3.02 10.17 9.17
N THR A 129 -1.79 10.24 8.67
CA THR A 129 -1.34 9.45 7.53
C THR A 129 -0.19 8.55 7.98
N LEU A 130 -0.37 7.24 7.83
CA LEU A 130 0.68 6.25 7.96
C LEU A 130 1.08 5.78 6.56
N SER A 131 2.37 5.90 6.23
CA SER A 131 2.95 5.35 5.00
C SER A 131 4.01 4.32 5.37
N VAL A 132 3.84 3.07 4.95
CA VAL A 132 4.83 2.00 5.12
C VAL A 132 5.39 1.70 3.75
N THR A 133 6.71 1.84 3.58
CA THR A 133 7.37 1.71 2.26
C THR A 133 8.57 0.77 2.36
N THR A 134 8.66 -0.14 1.38
CA THR A 134 9.76 -1.09 1.25
C THR A 134 10.25 -1.13 -0.19
N SER A 135 11.50 -1.53 -0.43
CA SER A 135 11.93 -1.93 -1.76
C SER A 135 11.20 -3.20 -2.21
N ALA A 136 10.86 -3.27 -3.49
CA ALA A 136 10.24 -4.47 -4.07
C ALA A 136 11.12 -5.72 -3.91
N GLN A 137 12.43 -5.55 -3.79
CA GLN A 137 13.40 -6.65 -3.64
C GLN A 137 13.34 -7.30 -2.27
N VAL A 138 12.99 -6.54 -1.22
CA VAL A 138 12.91 -7.06 0.16
C VAL A 138 11.48 -7.21 0.68
N THR A 139 10.47 -7.02 -0.16
CA THR A 139 9.05 -7.05 0.25
C THR A 139 8.69 -8.35 0.98
N VAL A 140 9.13 -9.50 0.49
CA VAL A 140 8.83 -10.79 1.10
C VAL A 140 9.55 -10.92 2.46
N ALA A 141 10.81 -10.52 2.53
CA ALA A 141 11.59 -10.57 3.78
C ALA A 141 11.05 -9.61 4.85
N SER A 142 10.54 -8.46 4.43
CA SER A 142 9.98 -7.43 5.31
C SER A 142 8.50 -7.65 5.63
N GLY A 143 7.81 -8.61 4.99
CA GLY A 143 6.36 -8.78 5.05
C GLY A 143 5.82 -8.86 6.47
N ASN A 144 6.38 -9.71 7.32
CA ASN A 144 5.94 -9.84 8.72
C ASN A 144 6.08 -8.52 9.52
N ALA A 145 7.13 -7.75 9.25
CA ALA A 145 7.35 -6.49 9.94
C ALA A 145 6.36 -5.41 9.45
N THR A 146 6.17 -5.30 8.14
CA THR A 146 5.21 -4.35 7.56
C THR A 146 3.78 -4.67 7.98
N ASP A 147 3.39 -5.95 7.99
CA ASP A 147 2.08 -6.40 8.47
C ASP A 147 1.88 -6.07 9.96
N ALA A 148 2.90 -6.26 10.79
CA ALA A 148 2.84 -5.91 12.20
C ALA A 148 2.64 -4.39 12.41
N ILE A 149 3.26 -3.55 11.57
CA ILE A 149 3.07 -2.09 11.61
C ILE A 149 1.65 -1.73 11.17
N VAL A 150 1.20 -2.20 10.02
CA VAL A 150 -0.11 -1.84 9.45
C VAL A 150 -1.25 -2.32 10.34
N ASN A 151 -1.18 -3.58 10.81
CA ASN A 151 -2.23 -4.19 11.62
C ASN A 151 -2.20 -3.75 13.09
N GLY A 152 -1.02 -3.43 13.59
CA GLY A 152 -0.85 -2.97 14.97
C GLY A 152 -0.98 -1.46 15.17
N PHE A 153 -1.08 -0.68 14.09
CA PHE A 153 -1.32 0.75 14.15
C PHE A 153 -2.67 1.06 14.80
N LYS A 154 -2.69 2.03 15.73
CA LYS A 154 -3.92 2.42 16.44
C LYS A 154 -3.97 3.91 16.65
N ILE A 155 -5.19 4.44 16.60
CA ILE A 155 -5.49 5.85 16.92
C ILE A 155 -6.69 5.86 17.86
N SER A 156 -6.63 6.68 18.92
CA SER A 156 -7.78 6.93 19.78
C SER A 156 -7.74 8.35 20.32
N ALA A 157 -8.88 8.89 20.72
CA ALA A 157 -8.96 10.14 21.45
C ALA A 157 -8.34 9.97 22.86
N PRO A 158 -7.82 11.03 23.48
CA PRO A 158 -7.34 10.99 24.84
C PRO A 158 -8.45 10.55 25.80
N GLY A 159 -8.14 9.62 26.71
CA GLY A 159 -9.11 9.10 27.68
C GLY A 159 -10.13 8.09 27.12
N ALA A 160 -10.11 7.79 25.83
CA ALA A 160 -10.87 6.65 25.33
C ALA A 160 -10.24 5.35 25.87
N PRO A 161 -11.02 4.41 26.45
CA PRO A 161 -10.49 3.10 26.78
C PRO A 161 -9.90 2.48 25.52
N ALA A 162 -8.74 1.83 25.64
CA ALA A 162 -8.15 1.11 24.53
C ALA A 162 -9.22 0.19 23.93
N ALA A 163 -9.51 0.34 22.63
CA ALA A 163 -10.52 -0.49 21.97
C ALA A 163 -10.19 -1.95 22.28
N ALA A 164 -11.10 -2.64 22.96
CA ALA A 164 -10.97 -4.07 23.20
C ALA A 164 -10.74 -4.74 21.84
N PRO A 165 -9.84 -5.72 21.73
CA PRO A 165 -9.69 -6.46 20.49
C PRO A 165 -11.08 -6.99 20.11
N ALA A 166 -11.47 -6.78 18.85
CA ALA A 166 -12.73 -7.31 18.34
C ALA A 166 -12.77 -8.78 18.72
N PRO A 167 -13.90 -9.29 19.29
CA PRO A 167 -13.99 -10.69 19.61
C PRO A 167 -13.63 -11.48 18.35
N ALA A 168 -12.64 -12.37 18.49
CA ALA A 168 -12.22 -13.24 17.40
C ALA A 168 -13.49 -13.85 16.81
N ALA A 169 -13.68 -13.68 15.51
CA ALA A 169 -14.84 -14.25 14.82
C ALA A 169 -14.87 -15.73 15.18
N VAL A 170 -15.93 -16.14 15.86
CA VAL A 170 -16.15 -17.56 16.18
C VAL A 170 -16.16 -18.26 14.82
N PRO A 171 -15.29 -19.24 14.58
CA PRO A 171 -15.31 -19.94 13.30
C PRO A 171 -16.72 -20.50 13.11
N ALA A 172 -17.34 -20.16 11.98
CA ALA A 172 -18.64 -20.69 11.62
C ALA A 172 -18.58 -22.23 11.74
N PRO A 173 -19.59 -22.89 12.35
CA PRO A 173 -19.60 -24.34 12.43
C PRO A 173 -19.41 -24.90 11.01
N ALA A 174 -18.44 -25.79 10.84
CA ALA A 174 -18.15 -26.44 9.58
C ALA A 174 -19.46 -27.00 9.01
N ALA A 175 -19.82 -26.57 7.80
CA ALA A 175 -20.98 -27.09 7.10
C ALA A 175 -20.83 -28.61 7.02
N ALA A 176 -21.86 -29.33 7.43
CA ALA A 176 -21.91 -30.79 7.32
C ALA A 176 -21.62 -31.18 5.86
N PRO A 177 -20.86 -32.27 5.62
CA PRO A 177 -20.54 -32.69 4.26
C PRO A 177 -21.88 -33.03 3.54
N ALA A 178 -22.05 -32.41 2.38
CA ALA A 178 -23.16 -32.69 1.50
C ALA A 178 -23.13 -34.20 1.12
N PRO A 179 -24.30 -34.89 1.06
CA PRO A 179 -24.36 -36.29 0.63
C PRO A 179 -23.75 -36.40 -0.78
N ALA A 180 -22.89 -37.42 -0.96
CA ALA A 180 -22.24 -37.72 -2.21
C ALA A 180 -23.24 -37.83 -3.35
N ALA A 181 -23.08 -36.99 -4.38
CA ALA A 181 -23.90 -37.09 -5.58
C ALA A 181 -23.58 -38.41 -6.29
N VAL A 182 -24.65 -39.17 -6.59
CA VAL A 182 -24.59 -40.37 -7.42
C VAL A 182 -24.12 -39.99 -8.82
N PRO A 183 -23.11 -40.64 -9.40
CA PRO A 183 -22.62 -40.28 -10.74
C PRO A 183 -23.74 -40.57 -11.78
N ALA A 184 -24.06 -39.53 -12.58
CA ALA A 184 -24.95 -39.65 -13.71
C ALA A 184 -24.28 -40.47 -14.84
N PRO A 185 -25.03 -41.26 -15.62
CA PRO A 185 -24.46 -42.01 -16.73
C PRO A 185 -23.85 -41.07 -17.80
N VAL A 186 -22.61 -41.37 -18.17
CA VAL A 186 -21.85 -40.62 -19.18
C VAL A 186 -22.47 -40.88 -20.56
N ALA A 187 -23.00 -39.85 -21.20
CA ALA A 187 -23.38 -39.89 -22.62
C ALA A 187 -22.10 -39.86 -23.49
N PRO A 188 -22.07 -40.60 -24.64
CA PRO A 188 -20.92 -40.60 -25.52
C PRO A 188 -20.71 -39.23 -26.15
N ALA A 189 -19.46 -38.76 -26.13
CA ALA A 189 -19.05 -37.48 -26.73
C ALA A 189 -19.22 -37.50 -28.27
N PRO A 190 -19.72 -36.40 -28.87
CA PRO A 190 -19.71 -36.26 -30.33
C PRO A 190 -18.27 -36.06 -30.83
N ALA A 191 -17.94 -36.70 -31.95
CA ALA A 191 -16.64 -36.61 -32.61
C ALA A 191 -16.32 -35.17 -33.02
N ALA A 192 -15.13 -34.71 -32.66
CA ALA A 192 -14.62 -33.39 -33.03
C ALA A 192 -14.37 -33.32 -34.56
N PRO A 193 -14.69 -32.21 -35.23
CA PRO A 193 -14.32 -31.99 -36.62
C PRO A 193 -12.80 -31.77 -36.74
N MET A 194 -12.17 -32.50 -37.67
CA MET A 194 -10.77 -32.30 -38.05
C MET A 194 -10.58 -30.89 -38.64
N VAL A 195 -9.75 -30.09 -38.03
CA VAL A 195 -9.27 -28.81 -38.56
C VAL A 195 -8.05 -29.10 -39.45
N PRO A 196 -8.02 -28.63 -40.73
CA PRO A 196 -6.82 -28.79 -41.56
C PRO A 196 -5.67 -27.93 -41.05
N ALA A 197 -4.45 -28.48 -41.09
CA ALA A 197 -3.21 -27.83 -40.67
C ALA A 197 -2.93 -26.58 -41.54
N PRO A 198 -2.45 -25.48 -40.91
CA PRO A 198 -2.01 -24.30 -41.67
C PRO A 198 -0.73 -24.59 -42.45
N ALA A 199 -0.69 -24.14 -43.69
CA ALA A 199 0.48 -24.24 -44.59
C ALA A 199 1.65 -23.42 -44.06
N ALA A 200 2.85 -23.99 -44.15
CA ALA A 200 4.10 -23.33 -43.77
C ALA A 200 4.34 -22.08 -44.65
N VAL A 201 4.51 -20.92 -43.99
CA VAL A 201 4.93 -19.68 -44.63
C VAL A 201 6.46 -19.62 -44.59
N ALA A 202 7.09 -19.47 -45.77
CA ALA A 202 8.51 -19.35 -45.96
C ALA A 202 9.05 -18.01 -45.33
N PRO A 203 10.29 -17.97 -44.83
CA PRO A 203 10.86 -16.76 -44.25
C PRO A 203 11.24 -15.75 -45.35
N HIS A 204 10.72 -14.54 -45.24
CA HIS A 204 11.19 -13.40 -46.07
C HIS A 204 12.51 -12.88 -45.50
N ALA A 205 13.47 -12.75 -46.42
CA ALA A 205 14.79 -12.19 -46.18
C ALA A 205 14.75 -10.76 -45.70
N ALA A 206 15.50 -10.48 -44.61
CA ALA A 206 15.70 -9.16 -44.06
C ALA A 206 16.54 -8.30 -45.02
N GLY A 207 15.96 -7.21 -45.51
CA GLY A 207 16.69 -6.15 -46.21
C GLY A 207 17.37 -5.25 -45.20
N ALA A 208 18.70 -5.18 -45.26
CA ALA A 208 19.53 -4.26 -44.51
C ALA A 208 19.32 -2.83 -44.98
N VAL A 209 19.03 -1.91 -44.06
CA VAL A 209 19.00 -0.47 -44.30
C VAL A 209 20.25 0.14 -43.68
N PRO A 210 21.09 0.94 -44.39
CA PRO A 210 22.29 1.53 -43.82
C PRO A 210 21.95 2.71 -42.93
N LEU A 211 22.53 2.74 -41.72
CA LEU A 211 22.57 3.90 -40.83
C LEU A 211 23.55 4.91 -41.37
N THR A 212 23.07 6.07 -41.83
CA THR A 212 23.86 7.27 -41.99
C THR A 212 23.75 8.11 -40.72
N ALA A 213 24.85 8.16 -39.98
CA ALA A 213 25.04 9.12 -38.90
C ALA A 213 25.35 10.50 -39.48
N SER A 214 24.52 11.50 -39.16
CA SER A 214 24.88 12.91 -39.35
C SER A 214 24.97 13.59 -38.00
N ILE A 215 26.18 13.99 -37.64
CA ILE A 215 26.47 14.86 -36.50
C ILE A 215 26.44 16.29 -37.02
N PRO A 216 25.66 17.23 -36.46
CA PRO A 216 25.87 18.64 -36.69
C PRO A 216 26.81 19.24 -35.61
N GLY A 217 27.79 19.95 -36.11
CA GLY A 217 28.94 20.47 -35.44
C GLY A 217 28.71 21.55 -34.40
N LEU A 218 29.73 21.67 -33.58
CA LEU A 218 30.10 22.81 -32.76
C LEU A 218 30.23 24.08 -33.61
N GLY A 219 29.61 25.15 -33.12
CA GLY A 219 29.81 26.50 -33.60
C GLY A 219 29.58 27.51 -32.50
N ARG A 220 30.70 27.99 -31.93
CA ARG A 220 30.96 29.26 -31.20
C ARG A 220 30.03 29.66 -30.06
#